data_37a0f455fc3b33a773933cee291282f4
#
_entry.id   37a0f455fc3b33a773933cee291282f4
#
_cell.length_a   1.000
_cell.length_b   1.000
_cell.length_c   1.000
_cell.angle_alpha   90.00
_cell.angle_beta   90.00
_cell.angle_gamma   90.00
#
_symmetry.space_group_name_H-M   'P 1'
#
loop_
_entity.id
_entity.type
_entity.pdbx_description
1 polymer ?
#
loop_
_entity_poly.entity_id
_entity_poly.type
_entity_poly.pdbx_seq_one_letter_code
_entity_poly.pdbx_strand_id
1 'polypeptide(L)'
;MARSTTSHGDDSMLTNRLTLAVCMMSLISIAGCSDQPDTVQSGSPSGSLIYKDTPVAQVRVAFHTPGSSEQLAFGVTDAEGAFRLFTTEGDSTVLDSGEYHVTAENIGEPTWTLPSKYHNPAKTPLLVEVVSGEPIVISIP
;
A
#
# COMPACT_ATOMS: atom_id res chain seq x y z
N MET A 1 -50.41 -39.10 56.77
CA MET A 1 -51.58 -39.43 55.95
C MET A 1 -51.41 -38.78 54.60
N ALA A 2 -51.21 -39.63 53.64
CA ALA A 2 -51.88 -39.71 52.36
C ALA A 2 -51.55 -38.65 51.36
N ARG A 3 -50.83 -39.03 50.33
CA ARG A 3 -51.22 -39.37 48.93
C ARG A 3 -51.49 -38.13 48.13
N SER A 4 -51.13 -37.94 46.92
CA SER A 4 -51.04 -38.84 45.78
C SER A 4 -50.49 -38.03 44.59
N THR A 5 -49.59 -38.62 43.85
CA THR A 5 -49.66 -38.93 42.42
C THR A 5 -50.30 -37.88 41.53
N THR A 6 -49.79 -37.50 40.38
CA THR A 6 -49.56 -38.27 39.17
C THR A 6 -49.16 -37.27 38.12
N SER A 7 -48.07 -37.48 37.43
CA SER A 7 -48.09 -38.00 36.10
C SER A 7 -48.32 -37.01 34.96
N HIS A 8 -47.41 -37.09 34.10
CA HIS A 8 -47.60 -37.09 32.64
C HIS A 8 -47.44 -35.70 32.03
N GLY A 9 -46.79 -35.60 31.04
CA GLY A 9 -46.18 -36.53 30.08
C GLY A 9 -45.49 -35.76 28.99
N ASP A 10 -44.66 -36.47 28.44
CA ASP A 10 -44.24 -36.39 27.06
C ASP A 10 -44.98 -35.36 26.19
N ASP A 11 -44.29 -34.31 25.89
CA ASP A 11 -44.50 -33.55 24.64
C ASP A 11 -43.24 -32.73 24.24
N SER A 12 -42.09 -33.26 24.55
CA SER A 12 -40.83 -32.61 24.13
C SER A 12 -40.13 -33.26 22.96
N MET A 13 -40.79 -34.12 22.19
CA MET A 13 -40.15 -34.78 21.05
C MET A 13 -40.55 -34.29 19.66
N LEU A 14 -41.49 -33.34 19.54
CA LEU A 14 -41.86 -32.84 18.22
C LEU A 14 -41.29 -31.45 17.88
N THR A 15 -40.84 -30.72 18.88
CA THR A 15 -40.28 -29.37 18.63
C THR A 15 -38.81 -29.37 18.28
N ASN A 16 -38.13 -30.50 18.50
CA ASN A 16 -36.68 -30.59 18.30
C ASN A 16 -36.28 -31.05 16.87
N ARG A 17 -37.23 -31.41 16.04
CA ARG A 17 -36.94 -31.79 14.63
C ARG A 17 -37.15 -30.66 13.63
N LEU A 18 -37.85 -29.62 14.02
CA LEU A 18 -38.11 -28.49 13.14
C LEU A 18 -37.06 -27.37 13.32
N THR A 19 -36.44 -27.32 14.49
CA THR A 19 -35.38 -26.32 14.79
C THR A 19 -34.03 -26.74 14.21
N LEU A 20 -33.80 -28.01 13.94
CA LEU A 20 -32.55 -28.51 13.35
C LEU A 20 -32.44 -28.29 11.84
N ALA A 21 -33.59 -28.11 11.18
CA ALA A 21 -33.60 -27.91 9.72
C ALA A 21 -33.38 -26.45 9.30
N VAL A 22 -33.53 -25.50 10.22
CA VAL A 22 -33.34 -24.05 9.93
C VAL A 22 -31.91 -23.59 10.25
N CYS A 23 -31.17 -24.31 11.09
CA CYS A 23 -29.78 -23.98 11.43
C CYS A 23 -28.73 -24.43 10.42
N MET A 24 -29.11 -25.27 9.44
CA MET A 24 -28.13 -25.78 8.47
C MET A 24 -28.00 -24.95 7.18
N MET A 25 -28.73 -23.85 7.05
CA MET A 25 -28.74 -23.04 5.84
C MET A 25 -28.06 -21.67 5.98
N SER A 26 -27.36 -21.43 7.09
CA SER A 26 -26.74 -20.13 7.38
C SER A 26 -25.21 -20.18 7.54
N LEU A 27 -24.54 -21.20 7.02
CA LEU A 27 -23.08 -21.35 7.12
C LEU A 27 -22.42 -21.38 5.75
N ILE A 28 -22.83 -20.45 4.87
CA ILE A 28 -21.98 -20.03 3.77
C ILE A 28 -21.68 -18.55 4.00
N SER A 29 -21.03 -18.25 5.12
CA SER A 29 -20.17 -17.10 5.21
C SER A 29 -18.91 -17.45 4.45
N ILE A 30 -18.88 -17.08 3.19
CA ILE A 30 -17.64 -16.95 2.46
C ILE A 30 -16.86 -15.86 3.20
N ALA A 31 -16.03 -16.28 4.14
CA ALA A 31 -14.93 -15.45 4.59
C ALA A 31 -14.02 -15.32 3.36
N GLY A 32 -14.31 -14.35 2.52
CA GLY A 32 -13.36 -13.79 1.62
C GLY A 32 -12.25 -13.21 2.48
N CYS A 33 -11.22 -13.99 2.76
CA CYS A 33 -9.91 -13.44 3.09
C CYS A 33 -9.49 -12.66 1.85
N SER A 34 -9.86 -11.40 1.82
CA SER A 34 -9.07 -10.42 1.11
C SER A 34 -7.77 -10.36 1.89
N ASP A 35 -6.78 -11.16 1.51
CA ASP A 35 -5.38 -10.81 1.71
C ASP A 35 -5.15 -9.56 0.88
N GLN A 36 -5.66 -8.49 1.39
CA GLN A 36 -5.21 -7.17 1.01
C GLN A 36 -3.91 -7.00 1.79
N PRO A 37 -2.76 -6.94 1.11
CA PRO A 37 -1.56 -6.52 1.80
C PRO A 37 -1.87 -5.18 2.46
N ASP A 38 -1.79 -5.16 3.78
CA ASP A 38 -1.90 -3.96 4.58
C ASP A 38 -0.84 -2.97 4.14
N THR A 39 -1.18 -2.14 3.21
CA THR A 39 -0.55 -0.84 3.01
C THR A 39 -1.30 -0.06 1.96
N VAL A 40 -2.57 0.13 2.13
CA VAL A 40 -3.16 1.28 1.48
C VAL A 40 -3.39 2.32 2.56
N GLN A 41 -2.34 3.02 2.91
CA GLN A 41 -2.55 4.36 3.40
C GLN A 41 -3.36 5.08 2.34
N SER A 42 -4.58 5.43 2.71
CA SER A 42 -5.51 6.16 1.87
C SER A 42 -4.86 7.46 1.40
N GLY A 43 -4.44 7.49 0.15
CA GLY A 43 -3.86 8.65 -0.51
C GLY A 43 -3.40 8.24 -1.90
N SER A 44 -3.65 9.07 -2.89
CA SER A 44 -3.11 8.88 -4.23
C SER A 44 -1.59 8.76 -4.18
N PRO A 45 -0.94 8.01 -5.08
CA PRO A 45 0.51 8.00 -5.17
C PRO A 45 1.02 9.43 -5.42
N SER A 46 2.15 9.77 -4.81
CA SER A 46 2.77 11.08 -5.02
C SER A 46 3.34 11.24 -6.42
N GLY A 47 3.68 10.13 -7.06
CA GLY A 47 4.22 10.15 -8.42
C GLY A 47 4.54 8.77 -8.97
N SER A 48 5.17 8.76 -10.14
CA SER A 48 5.61 7.55 -10.84
C SER A 48 7.00 7.72 -11.44
N LEU A 49 7.72 6.61 -11.56
CA LEU A 49 9.04 6.52 -12.19
C LEU A 49 8.98 5.60 -13.40
N ILE A 50 9.48 6.10 -14.51
CA ILE A 50 9.57 5.41 -15.78
C ILE A 50 11.05 5.37 -16.20
N TYR A 51 11.56 4.20 -16.53
CA TYR A 51 12.90 4.00 -17.07
C TYR A 51 12.80 3.34 -18.44
N LYS A 52 13.32 4.00 -19.48
CA LYS A 52 13.22 3.51 -20.87
C LYS A 52 11.77 3.14 -21.25
N ASP A 53 10.85 4.05 -21.00
CA ASP A 53 9.41 3.90 -21.28
C ASP A 53 8.71 2.76 -20.52
N THR A 54 9.34 2.21 -19.49
CA THR A 54 8.77 1.13 -18.68
C THR A 54 8.70 1.56 -17.21
N PRO A 55 7.56 1.39 -16.53
CA PRO A 55 7.48 1.55 -15.09
C PRO A 55 8.43 0.59 -14.38
N VAL A 56 9.11 1.04 -13.35
CA VAL A 56 10.11 0.24 -12.65
C VAL A 56 9.89 0.22 -11.15
N ALA A 57 9.95 -0.98 -10.60
CA ALA A 57 9.81 -1.25 -9.17
C ALA A 57 11.14 -1.24 -8.44
N GLN A 58 11.06 -1.14 -7.11
CA GLN A 58 12.20 -1.25 -6.21
C GLN A 58 13.30 -0.21 -6.49
N VAL A 59 12.88 0.98 -6.86
CA VAL A 59 13.77 2.13 -6.99
C VAL A 59 13.45 3.13 -5.89
N ARG A 60 14.45 3.46 -5.11
CA ARG A 60 14.37 4.57 -4.17
C ARG A 60 14.61 5.86 -4.93
N VAL A 61 13.67 6.77 -4.87
CA VAL A 61 13.79 8.15 -5.37
C VAL A 61 13.94 9.09 -4.19
N ALA A 62 14.85 10.04 -4.28
CA ALA A 62 15.02 11.03 -3.23
C ALA A 62 15.13 12.43 -3.84
N PHE A 63 14.45 13.36 -3.22
CA PHE A 63 14.31 14.76 -3.65
C PHE A 63 15.20 15.66 -2.82
N HIS A 64 15.93 16.52 -3.51
CA HIS A 64 16.89 17.45 -2.92
C HIS A 64 16.65 18.87 -3.44
N THR A 65 16.86 19.87 -2.61
CA THR A 65 16.88 21.25 -3.07
C THR A 65 18.04 21.45 -4.07
N PRO A 66 17.85 22.18 -5.16
CA PRO A 66 18.93 22.51 -6.08
C PRO A 66 20.13 23.13 -5.36
N GLY A 67 21.31 22.54 -5.60
CA GLY A 67 22.57 22.98 -4.94
C GLY A 67 22.79 22.43 -3.53
N SER A 68 21.88 21.63 -3.00
CA SER A 68 22.03 20.93 -1.71
C SER A 68 22.09 19.42 -1.89
N SER A 69 22.84 18.76 -1.02
CA SER A 69 22.80 17.29 -0.89
C SER A 69 21.81 16.83 0.18
N GLU A 70 21.17 17.75 0.87
CA GLU A 70 20.17 17.43 1.88
C GLU A 70 18.94 16.81 1.24
N GLN A 71 18.52 15.65 1.74
CA GLN A 71 17.32 14.96 1.31
C GLN A 71 16.10 15.56 2.02
N LEU A 72 15.16 16.04 1.25
CA LEU A 72 13.90 16.59 1.75
C LEU A 72 12.84 15.52 1.91
N ALA A 73 12.74 14.66 0.91
CA ALA A 73 11.76 13.59 0.89
C ALA A 73 12.29 12.41 0.06
N PHE A 74 11.74 11.25 0.28
CA PHE A 74 12.04 10.06 -0.52
C PHE A 74 10.80 9.19 -0.71
N GLY A 75 10.87 8.31 -1.68
CA GLY A 75 9.88 7.26 -1.92
C GLY A 75 10.53 6.03 -2.52
N VAL A 76 9.79 4.92 -2.50
CA VAL A 76 10.17 3.67 -3.15
C VAL A 76 9.08 3.28 -4.11
N THR A 77 9.46 2.92 -5.33
CA THR A 77 8.51 2.53 -6.37
C THR A 77 7.99 1.11 -6.15
N ASP A 78 6.69 0.95 -6.35
CA ASP A 78 6.00 -0.32 -6.39
C ASP A 78 6.08 -1.00 -7.77
N ALA A 79 5.31 -2.08 -7.96
CA ALA A 79 5.32 -2.87 -9.20
C ALA A 79 4.85 -2.07 -10.43
N GLU A 80 4.04 -1.07 -10.24
CA GLU A 80 3.52 -0.15 -11.26
C GLU A 80 4.40 1.08 -11.45
N GLY A 81 5.54 1.15 -10.75
CA GLY A 81 6.44 2.29 -10.77
C GLY A 81 5.93 3.49 -9.97
N ALA A 82 4.83 3.33 -9.24
CA ALA A 82 4.27 4.39 -8.42
C ALA A 82 5.00 4.50 -7.08
N PHE A 83 5.10 5.71 -6.53
CA PHE A 83 5.72 5.94 -5.23
C PHE A 83 4.93 6.96 -4.41
N ARG A 84 5.15 6.90 -3.10
CA ARG A 84 4.70 7.91 -2.14
C ARG A 84 5.90 8.55 -1.50
N LEU A 85 5.75 9.82 -1.15
CA LEU A 85 6.83 10.57 -0.51
C LEU A 85 6.68 10.54 1.00
N PHE A 86 7.83 10.37 1.63
CA PHE A 86 8.01 10.38 3.08
C PHE A 86 9.16 11.33 3.44
N THR A 87 9.08 11.94 4.60
CA THR A 87 10.21 12.63 5.22
C THR A 87 11.26 11.65 5.70
N THR A 88 12.42 12.13 6.11
CA THR A 88 13.45 11.30 6.74
C THR A 88 13.00 10.65 8.05
N GLU A 89 12.01 11.22 8.71
CA GLU A 89 11.39 10.70 9.92
C GLU A 89 10.35 9.61 9.63
N GLY A 90 9.97 9.42 8.36
CA GLY A 90 9.03 8.40 7.91
C GLY A 90 7.58 8.87 7.82
N ASP A 91 7.31 10.13 8.04
CA ASP A 91 5.98 10.71 7.87
C ASP A 91 5.66 10.92 6.39
N SER A 92 4.43 10.65 5.99
CA SER A 92 3.99 10.96 4.63
C SER A 92 4.05 12.47 4.40
N THR A 93 4.53 12.88 3.23
CA THR A 93 4.71 14.29 2.91
C THR A 93 4.31 14.60 1.47
N VAL A 94 4.12 15.88 1.21
CA VAL A 94 3.99 16.45 -0.12
C VAL A 94 5.06 17.52 -0.28
N LEU A 95 5.56 17.67 -1.51
CA LEU A 95 6.50 18.74 -1.83
C LEU A 95 5.75 19.98 -2.26
N ASP A 96 6.30 21.13 -1.91
CA ASP A 96 5.85 22.42 -2.46
C ASP A 96 6.17 22.51 -3.95
N SER A 97 5.48 23.39 -4.64
CA SER A 97 5.79 23.67 -6.05
C SER A 97 7.21 24.25 -6.16
N GLY A 98 7.97 23.69 -7.09
CA GLY A 98 9.35 24.07 -7.30
C GLY A 98 10.15 23.07 -8.08
N GLU A 99 11.42 23.37 -8.29
CA GLU A 99 12.37 22.52 -9.00
C GLU A 99 13.23 21.75 -8.00
N TYR A 100 13.40 20.47 -8.23
CA TYR A 100 14.13 19.56 -7.33
C TYR A 100 15.13 18.72 -8.11
N HIS A 101 16.32 18.53 -7.55
CA HIS A 101 17.22 17.48 -7.99
C HIS A 101 16.73 16.14 -7.43
N VAL A 102 16.65 15.14 -8.29
CA VAL A 102 16.20 13.80 -7.90
C VAL A 102 17.32 12.80 -8.07
N THR A 103 17.57 12.01 -7.05
CA THR A 103 18.40 10.83 -7.15
C THR A 103 17.52 9.60 -7.24
N ALA A 104 18.00 8.59 -7.96
CA ALA A 104 17.33 7.31 -8.11
C ALA A 104 18.34 6.19 -7.98
N GLU A 105 18.06 5.21 -7.15
CA GLU A 105 18.90 4.04 -6.91
C GLU A 105 18.05 2.77 -6.77
N ASN A 106 18.56 1.66 -7.30
CA ASN A 106 17.92 0.37 -7.09
C ASN A 106 18.08 -0.07 -5.63
N ILE A 107 17.04 -0.65 -5.07
CA ILE A 107 17.07 -1.31 -3.76
C ILE A 107 16.87 -2.82 -3.94
N GLY A 108 17.44 -3.62 -3.03
CA GLY A 108 17.38 -5.08 -3.15
C GLY A 108 18.37 -5.63 -4.19
N GLU A 109 18.01 -6.72 -4.85
CA GLU A 109 18.80 -7.39 -5.88
C GLU A 109 18.08 -7.32 -7.24
N PRO A 110 18.09 -6.18 -7.92
CA PRO A 110 17.42 -6.03 -9.19
C PRO A 110 18.14 -6.78 -10.31
N THR A 111 17.40 -7.24 -11.30
CA THR A 111 17.95 -7.84 -12.51
C THR A 111 18.56 -6.81 -13.47
N TRP A 112 18.42 -5.54 -13.18
CA TRP A 112 18.92 -4.40 -13.95
C TRP A 112 19.43 -3.32 -12.98
N THR A 113 20.28 -2.43 -13.46
CA THR A 113 20.89 -1.40 -12.60
C THR A 113 20.78 -0.04 -13.27
N LEU A 114 20.35 0.96 -12.48
CA LEU A 114 20.39 2.36 -12.89
C LEU A 114 21.85 2.83 -12.99
N PRO A 115 22.19 3.63 -14.01
CA PRO A 115 23.51 4.25 -14.12
C PRO A 115 23.85 5.09 -12.88
N SER A 116 25.07 4.98 -12.41
CA SER A 116 25.54 5.64 -11.17
C SER A 116 25.43 7.17 -11.18
N LYS A 117 25.30 7.78 -12.36
CA LYS A 117 25.08 9.23 -12.49
C LYS A 117 23.80 9.70 -11.78
N TYR A 118 22.81 8.82 -11.60
CA TYR A 118 21.55 9.12 -10.93
C TYR A 118 21.62 8.97 -9.41
N HIS A 119 22.68 8.39 -8.86
CA HIS A 119 22.80 8.14 -7.42
C HIS A 119 23.34 9.34 -6.63
N ASN A 120 23.91 10.31 -7.28
CA ASN A 120 24.58 11.42 -6.61
C ASN A 120 23.80 12.73 -6.81
N PRO A 121 23.35 13.40 -5.74
CA PRO A 121 22.54 14.62 -5.84
C PRO A 121 23.28 15.79 -6.52
N ALA A 122 24.62 15.83 -6.43
CA ALA A 122 25.43 16.86 -7.09
C ALA A 122 25.68 16.59 -8.59
N LYS A 123 25.36 15.39 -9.09
CA LYS A 123 25.67 14.94 -10.46
C LYS A 123 24.46 14.44 -11.23
N THR A 124 23.35 14.22 -10.54
CA THR A 124 22.14 13.72 -11.19
C THR A 124 21.65 14.71 -12.25
N PRO A 125 21.36 14.21 -13.47
CA PRO A 125 20.75 15.05 -14.49
C PRO A 125 19.22 15.15 -14.32
N LEU A 126 18.64 14.50 -13.29
CA LEU A 126 17.21 14.53 -13.05
C LEU A 126 16.85 15.80 -12.31
N LEU A 127 16.32 16.73 -13.03
CA LEU A 127 15.70 17.94 -12.54
C LEU A 127 14.21 17.83 -12.78
N VAL A 128 13.43 17.88 -11.72
CA VAL A 128 11.99 17.62 -11.75
C VAL A 128 11.27 18.85 -11.24
N GLU A 129 10.36 19.38 -12.04
CA GLU A 129 9.44 20.42 -11.61
C GLU A 129 8.25 19.75 -10.91
N VAL A 130 7.99 20.15 -9.70
CA VAL A 130 6.85 19.72 -8.89
C VAL A 130 5.80 20.81 -8.90
N VAL A 131 4.56 20.44 -9.19
CA VAL A 131 3.39 21.32 -9.06
C VAL A 131 2.50 20.75 -7.96
N SER A 132 2.22 21.56 -6.96
CA SER A 132 1.44 21.13 -5.80
C SER A 132 0.05 20.63 -6.24
N GLY A 133 -0.30 19.43 -5.79
CA GLY A 133 -1.56 18.77 -6.15
C GLY A 133 -1.54 17.98 -7.45
N GLU A 134 -0.46 18.00 -8.21
CA GLU A 134 -0.28 17.17 -9.40
C GLU A 134 0.65 15.98 -9.11
N PRO A 135 0.42 14.82 -9.79
CA PRO A 135 1.30 13.68 -9.65
C PRO A 135 2.67 13.97 -10.29
N ILE A 136 3.73 13.60 -9.59
CA ILE A 136 5.10 13.77 -10.06
C ILE A 136 5.44 12.67 -11.05
N VAL A 137 5.92 13.00 -12.25
CA VAL A 137 6.37 12.02 -13.23
C VAL A 137 7.87 12.15 -13.44
N ILE A 138 8.61 11.10 -13.12
CA ILE A 138 10.07 11.03 -13.32
C ILE A 138 10.32 10.10 -14.50
N SER A 139 10.92 10.63 -15.56
CA SER A 139 11.30 9.84 -16.74
C SER A 139 12.82 9.78 -16.87
N ILE A 140 13.34 8.56 -16.89
CA ILE A 140 14.77 8.26 -17.09
C ILE A 140 14.92 7.58 -18.44
N PRO A 141 15.64 8.19 -19.40
CA PRO A 141 15.86 7.63 -20.73
C PRO A 141 16.78 6.41 -20.77
#